data_4ee38306d8b038688285d003836b334b
#
_entry.id   4ee38306d8b038688285d003836b334b
#
_cell.length_a   1.000
_cell.length_b   1.000
_cell.length_c   1.000
_cell.angle_alpha   90.00
_cell.angle_beta   90.00
_cell.angle_gamma   90.00
#
_symmetry.space_group_name_H-M   'P 1'
#
loop_
_entity.id
_entity.type
_entity.pdbx_description
1 polymer ?
#
loop_
_entity_poly.entity_id
_entity_poly.type
_entity_poly.pdbx_seq_one_letter_code
_entity_poly.pdbx_strand_id
1 'polypeptide(L)'
;MANRIAKAPEERRRELIEVATKLFESRGYEKVSVRDILSEVNGAPGMFYYYFKSKEDIFLACMECYFSERLKVKVDILKNKEIDYEVRIKTLRELIINDISQFAQRFDFSADKSIADNSYRLWELTHYIGRFVEAYADFIIEGIETKKIKNHIGVTEENARNIAAFILYGAIGTIYGDAINGIKEVNSPECAFNVISEIFT
;
A
#
# COMPACT_ATOMS: atom_id res chain seq x y z
N MET A 1 -35.12 -16.16 22.20
CA MET A 1 -33.75 -16.51 21.79
C MET A 1 -33.59 -16.12 20.32
N ALA A 2 -32.80 -15.08 20.04
CA ALA A 2 -32.62 -14.64 18.67
C ALA A 2 -31.80 -15.70 17.90
N ASN A 3 -32.36 -16.17 16.81
CA ASN A 3 -31.75 -17.14 15.92
C ASN A 3 -30.51 -16.46 15.29
N ARG A 4 -29.32 -16.77 15.78
CA ARG A 4 -28.06 -16.23 15.28
C ARG A 4 -27.78 -16.92 13.95
N ILE A 5 -28.19 -16.29 12.84
CA ILE A 5 -27.83 -16.76 11.50
C ILE A 5 -26.30 -16.84 11.45
N ALA A 6 -25.76 -18.05 11.27
CA ALA A 6 -24.33 -18.25 11.15
C ALA A 6 -23.85 -17.55 9.87
N LYS A 7 -23.01 -16.54 10.00
CA LYS A 7 -22.38 -15.87 8.86
C LYS A 7 -21.53 -16.87 8.09
N ALA A 8 -21.44 -16.71 6.77
CA ALA A 8 -20.51 -17.48 5.96
C ALA A 8 -19.06 -17.26 6.44
N PRO A 9 -18.16 -18.26 6.35
CA PRO A 9 -16.79 -18.15 6.84
C PRO A 9 -16.05 -16.92 6.31
N GLU A 10 -16.18 -16.62 5.03
CA GLU A 10 -15.56 -15.46 4.39
C GLU A 10 -16.13 -14.13 4.91
N GLU A 11 -17.41 -14.06 5.16
CA GLU A 11 -18.07 -12.89 5.73
C GLU A 11 -17.59 -12.63 7.17
N ARG A 12 -17.42 -13.70 7.94
CA ARG A 12 -16.91 -13.61 9.30
C ARG A 12 -15.44 -13.20 9.33
N ARG A 13 -14.64 -13.73 8.41
CA ARG A 13 -13.23 -13.32 8.28
C ARG A 13 -13.11 -11.83 7.94
N ARG A 14 -13.92 -11.34 7.01
CA ARG A 14 -13.97 -9.93 6.63
C ARG A 14 -14.40 -9.04 7.81
N GLU A 15 -15.43 -9.43 8.56
CA GLU A 15 -15.87 -8.70 9.75
C GLU A 15 -14.75 -8.56 10.79
N LEU A 16 -13.99 -9.62 11.04
CA LEU A 16 -12.83 -9.56 11.94
C LEU A 16 -11.77 -8.57 11.44
N ILE A 17 -11.46 -8.56 10.15
CA ILE A 17 -10.52 -7.62 9.54
C ILE A 17 -11.04 -6.18 9.69
N GLU A 18 -12.29 -5.90 9.37
CA GLU A 18 -12.90 -4.57 9.48
C GLU A 18 -12.85 -4.03 10.91
N VAL A 19 -13.18 -4.86 11.88
CA VAL A 19 -13.11 -4.49 13.31
C VAL A 19 -11.68 -4.27 13.77
N ALA A 20 -10.77 -5.18 13.41
CA ALA A 20 -9.35 -5.06 13.76
C ALA A 20 -8.74 -3.78 13.17
N THR A 21 -9.04 -3.46 11.91
CA THR A 21 -8.59 -2.22 11.25
C THR A 21 -9.00 -0.99 12.05
N LYS A 22 -10.29 -0.86 12.41
CA LYS A 22 -10.79 0.26 13.22
C LYS A 22 -10.11 0.37 14.59
N LEU A 23 -9.86 -0.76 15.24
CA LEU A 23 -9.19 -0.78 16.53
C LEU A 23 -7.72 -0.36 16.40
N PHE A 24 -6.99 -0.89 15.41
CA PHE A 24 -5.60 -0.53 15.15
C PHE A 24 -5.45 0.95 14.78
N GLU A 25 -6.35 1.49 13.95
CA GLU A 25 -6.36 2.91 13.60
C GLU A 25 -6.64 3.83 14.80
N SER A 26 -7.54 3.42 15.69
CA SER A 26 -7.96 4.28 16.82
C SER A 26 -7.08 4.19 18.05
N ARG A 27 -6.40 3.05 18.28
CA ARG A 27 -5.65 2.76 19.51
C ARG A 27 -4.17 2.46 19.28
N GLY A 28 -3.75 2.24 18.02
CA GLY A 28 -2.43 1.74 17.66
C GLY A 28 -2.32 0.22 17.82
N TYR A 29 -1.41 -0.39 17.05
CA TYR A 29 -1.22 -1.84 17.02
C TYR A 29 -0.92 -2.44 18.41
N GLU A 30 0.00 -1.83 19.17
CA GLU A 30 0.46 -2.37 20.45
C GLU A 30 -0.66 -2.46 21.49
N LYS A 31 -1.55 -1.48 21.52
CA LYS A 31 -2.61 -1.38 22.54
C LYS A 31 -3.84 -2.25 22.25
N VAL A 32 -3.91 -2.88 21.09
CA VAL A 32 -5.02 -3.75 20.71
C VAL A 32 -4.66 -5.21 20.95
N SER A 33 -5.50 -5.93 21.68
CA SER A 33 -5.39 -7.36 21.89
C SER A 33 -6.39 -8.16 21.06
N VAL A 34 -6.14 -9.47 20.87
CA VAL A 34 -7.10 -10.39 20.25
C VAL A 34 -8.45 -10.39 21.00
N ARG A 35 -8.42 -10.19 22.32
CA ARG A 35 -9.65 -10.08 23.13
C ARG A 35 -10.47 -8.85 22.79
N ASP A 36 -9.83 -7.71 22.52
CA ASP A 36 -10.52 -6.49 22.12
C ASP A 36 -11.26 -6.71 20.80
N ILE A 37 -10.59 -7.31 19.82
CA ILE A 37 -11.21 -7.65 18.51
C ILE A 37 -12.40 -8.59 18.69
N LEU A 38 -12.23 -9.64 19.48
CA LEU A 38 -13.31 -10.61 19.74
C LEU A 38 -14.48 -9.99 20.50
N SER A 39 -14.23 -9.06 21.41
CA SER A 39 -15.29 -8.36 22.16
C SER A 39 -16.20 -7.57 21.25
N GLU A 40 -15.68 -6.90 20.23
CA GLU A 40 -16.46 -6.10 19.27
C GLU A 40 -17.42 -6.98 18.42
N VAL A 41 -17.02 -8.22 18.13
CA VAL A 41 -17.84 -9.15 17.34
C VAL A 41 -18.61 -10.17 18.19
N ASN A 42 -18.58 -10.04 19.52
CA ASN A 42 -19.12 -11.01 20.47
C ASN A 42 -18.64 -12.45 20.18
N GLY A 43 -17.34 -12.59 19.86
CA GLY A 43 -16.72 -13.84 19.43
C GLY A 43 -16.05 -14.60 20.58
N ALA A 44 -15.99 -15.94 20.44
CA ALA A 44 -15.21 -16.80 21.34
C ALA A 44 -13.75 -16.93 20.85
N PRO A 45 -12.78 -17.21 21.73
CA PRO A 45 -11.36 -17.33 21.35
C PRO A 45 -11.11 -18.29 20.18
N GLY A 46 -11.76 -19.43 20.14
CA GLY A 46 -11.63 -20.40 19.04
C GLY A 46 -12.05 -19.85 17.67
N MET A 47 -12.94 -18.85 17.64
CA MET A 47 -13.35 -18.20 16.40
C MET A 47 -12.19 -17.42 15.77
N PHE A 48 -11.40 -16.70 16.57
CA PHE A 48 -10.24 -15.96 16.06
C PHE A 48 -9.21 -16.92 15.45
N TYR A 49 -8.82 -17.94 16.21
CA TYR A 49 -7.78 -18.87 15.80
C TYR A 49 -8.17 -19.82 14.65
N TYR A 50 -9.44 -19.85 14.30
CA TYR A 50 -9.92 -20.49 13.08
C TYR A 50 -9.49 -19.73 11.82
N TYR A 51 -9.44 -18.38 11.88
CA TYR A 51 -9.15 -17.51 10.74
C TYR A 51 -7.72 -16.95 10.72
N PHE A 52 -7.13 -16.70 11.89
CA PHE A 52 -5.85 -16.02 12.05
C PHE A 52 -5.00 -16.70 13.12
N LYS A 53 -3.72 -16.90 12.81
CA LYS A 53 -2.76 -17.56 13.70
C LYS A 53 -2.32 -16.67 14.87
N SER A 54 -2.26 -15.35 14.65
CA SER A 54 -1.77 -14.38 15.62
C SER A 54 -2.36 -12.99 15.38
N LYS A 55 -2.08 -12.05 16.29
CA LYS A 55 -2.41 -10.63 16.12
C LYS A 55 -1.71 -10.04 14.89
N GLU A 56 -0.46 -10.45 14.63
CA GLU A 56 0.26 -10.06 13.42
C GLU A 56 -0.44 -10.56 12.15
N ASP A 57 -0.94 -11.79 12.14
CA ASP A 57 -1.59 -12.37 10.96
C ASP A 57 -2.85 -11.58 10.55
N ILE A 58 -3.71 -11.20 11.52
CA ILE A 58 -4.85 -10.35 11.21
C ILE A 58 -4.42 -8.91 10.85
N PHE A 59 -3.36 -8.38 11.46
CA PHE A 59 -2.83 -7.07 11.12
C PHE A 59 -2.31 -7.04 9.67
N LEU A 60 -1.59 -8.07 9.24
CA LEU A 60 -1.17 -8.25 7.85
C LEU A 60 -2.37 -8.28 6.91
N ALA A 61 -3.45 -8.97 7.28
CA ALA A 61 -4.67 -9.00 6.50
C ALA A 61 -5.38 -7.63 6.42
N CYS A 62 -5.35 -6.83 7.50
CA CYS A 62 -5.86 -5.46 7.50
C CYS A 62 -5.07 -4.58 6.52
N MET A 63 -3.76 -4.67 6.57
CA MET A 63 -2.88 -3.92 5.67
C MET A 63 -3.07 -4.33 4.21
N GLU A 64 -3.14 -5.63 3.93
CA GLU A 64 -3.42 -6.15 2.59
C GLU A 64 -4.71 -5.55 2.00
N CYS A 65 -5.80 -5.50 2.79
CA CYS A 65 -7.05 -4.87 2.36
C CYS A 65 -6.85 -3.38 2.07
N TYR A 66 -6.19 -2.66 2.99
CA TYR A 66 -5.94 -1.23 2.87
C TYR A 66 -5.17 -0.88 1.60
N PHE A 67 -4.10 -1.62 1.29
CA PHE A 67 -3.26 -1.34 0.12
C PHE A 67 -3.86 -1.85 -1.18
N SER A 68 -4.56 -2.98 -1.17
CA SER A 68 -5.19 -3.53 -2.37
C SER A 68 -6.24 -2.59 -2.96
N GLU A 69 -7.05 -1.95 -2.12
CA GLU A 69 -8.04 -0.96 -2.57
C GLU A 69 -7.37 0.27 -3.20
N ARG A 70 -6.32 0.79 -2.58
CA ARG A 70 -5.57 1.95 -3.08
C ARG A 70 -4.80 1.66 -4.34
N LEU A 71 -4.23 0.46 -4.43
CA LEU A 71 -3.56 -0.01 -5.63
C LEU A 71 -4.52 -0.11 -6.79
N LYS A 72 -5.69 -0.70 -6.57
CA LYS A 72 -6.71 -0.83 -7.61
C LYS A 72 -7.06 0.51 -8.23
N VAL A 73 -7.33 1.53 -7.42
CA VAL A 73 -7.64 2.89 -7.92
C VAL A 73 -6.52 3.43 -8.80
N LYS A 74 -5.25 3.27 -8.41
CA LYS A 74 -4.11 3.73 -9.20
C LYS A 74 -3.96 2.97 -10.51
N VAL A 75 -4.11 1.65 -10.47
CA VAL A 75 -4.06 0.81 -11.67
C VAL A 75 -5.20 1.15 -12.65
N ASP A 76 -6.42 1.34 -12.13
CA ASP A 76 -7.58 1.71 -12.93
C ASP A 76 -7.36 3.06 -13.64
N ILE A 77 -6.76 4.05 -12.96
CA ILE A 77 -6.41 5.34 -13.55
C ILE A 77 -5.35 5.17 -14.64
N LEU A 78 -4.27 4.42 -14.39
CA LEU A 78 -3.23 4.22 -15.41
C LEU A 78 -3.77 3.53 -16.67
N LYS A 79 -4.71 2.61 -16.51
CA LYS A 79 -5.31 1.84 -17.62
C LYS A 79 -6.44 2.57 -18.34
N ASN A 80 -6.97 3.64 -17.79
CA ASN A 80 -8.10 4.36 -18.40
C ASN A 80 -7.63 5.30 -19.53
N LYS A 81 -7.60 4.79 -20.75
CA LYS A 81 -7.18 5.53 -21.96
C LYS A 81 -8.17 6.64 -22.39
N GLU A 82 -9.36 6.70 -21.80
CA GLU A 82 -10.29 7.81 -22.05
C GLU A 82 -9.87 9.11 -21.33
N ILE A 83 -9.01 8.98 -20.31
CA ILE A 83 -8.42 10.12 -19.60
C ILE A 83 -7.09 10.48 -20.26
N ASP A 84 -6.86 11.77 -20.50
CA ASP A 84 -5.59 12.25 -21.06
C ASP A 84 -4.38 11.77 -20.22
N TYR A 85 -3.29 11.45 -20.91
CA TYR A 85 -2.09 10.89 -20.29
C TYR A 85 -1.52 11.78 -19.17
N GLU A 86 -1.45 13.10 -19.39
CA GLU A 86 -0.90 14.06 -18.44
C GLU A 86 -1.82 14.20 -17.21
N VAL A 87 -3.14 14.12 -17.43
CA VAL A 87 -4.11 14.10 -16.33
C VAL A 87 -3.93 12.86 -15.48
N ARG A 88 -3.70 11.69 -16.11
CA ARG A 88 -3.44 10.44 -15.38
C ARG A 88 -2.16 10.52 -14.53
N ILE A 89 -1.06 11.09 -15.08
CA ILE A 89 0.18 11.33 -14.31
C ILE A 89 -0.10 12.21 -13.08
N LYS A 90 -0.78 13.33 -13.29
CA LYS A 90 -1.10 14.28 -12.21
C LYS A 90 -1.94 13.62 -11.12
N THR A 91 -3.00 12.93 -11.53
CA THR A 91 -3.89 12.22 -10.60
C THR A 91 -3.16 11.12 -9.83
N LEU A 92 -2.31 10.33 -10.50
CA LEU A 92 -1.48 9.32 -9.86
C LEU A 92 -0.56 9.94 -8.78
N ARG A 93 0.11 11.04 -9.12
CA ARG A 93 0.97 11.77 -8.18
C ARG A 93 0.19 12.23 -6.94
N GLU A 94 -0.98 12.86 -7.13
CA GLU A 94 -1.83 13.32 -6.04
C GLU A 94 -2.30 12.17 -5.15
N LEU A 95 -2.68 11.03 -5.74
CA LEU A 95 -3.06 9.83 -4.99
C LEU A 95 -1.90 9.26 -4.16
N ILE A 96 -0.70 9.21 -4.71
CA ILE A 96 0.48 8.70 -3.98
C ILE A 96 0.82 9.63 -2.81
N ILE A 97 0.84 10.94 -3.02
CA ILE A 97 1.11 11.92 -1.96
C ILE A 97 0.07 11.80 -0.84
N ASN A 98 -1.21 11.71 -1.22
CA ASN A 98 -2.30 11.57 -0.26
C ASN A 98 -2.21 10.26 0.53
N ASP A 99 -1.88 9.13 -0.13
CA ASP A 99 -1.74 7.84 0.54
C ASP A 99 -0.59 7.83 1.53
N ILE A 100 0.57 8.42 1.19
CA ILE A 100 1.71 8.55 2.10
C ILE A 100 1.32 9.38 3.33
N SER A 101 0.65 10.52 3.11
CA SER A 101 0.20 11.40 4.18
C SER A 101 -0.84 10.74 5.09
N GLN A 102 -1.82 10.05 4.50
CA GLN A 102 -2.85 9.35 5.26
C GLN A 102 -2.31 8.15 6.03
N PHE A 103 -1.37 7.41 5.45
CA PHE A 103 -0.76 6.27 6.10
C PHE A 103 0.01 6.71 7.35
N ALA A 104 0.83 7.76 7.24
CA ALA A 104 1.57 8.32 8.36
C ALA A 104 0.66 8.82 9.50
N GLN A 105 -0.53 9.33 9.17
CA GLN A 105 -1.50 9.80 10.17
C GLN A 105 -2.32 8.68 10.83
N ARG A 106 -2.68 7.63 10.07
CA ARG A 106 -3.56 6.55 10.53
C ARG A 106 -2.85 5.50 11.36
N PHE A 107 -1.63 5.21 11.00
CA PHE A 107 -0.81 4.19 11.65
C PHE A 107 0.35 4.89 12.32
N ASP A 108 0.10 5.43 13.53
CA ASP A 108 1.16 6.04 14.34
C ASP A 108 2.11 4.96 14.86
N PHE A 109 3.19 4.77 14.10
CA PHE A 109 4.29 3.88 14.46
C PHE A 109 5.38 4.61 15.28
N SER A 110 5.13 5.83 15.74
CA SER A 110 6.14 6.66 16.42
C SER A 110 6.48 6.19 17.82
N ALA A 111 5.62 5.38 18.45
CA ALA A 111 5.72 5.07 19.87
C ALA A 111 6.67 3.91 20.21
N ASP A 112 6.95 3.00 19.29
CA ASP A 112 7.86 1.87 19.57
C ASP A 112 8.61 1.41 18.31
N LYS A 113 9.91 1.73 18.28
CA LYS A 113 10.83 1.38 17.15
C LYS A 113 11.27 -0.08 17.26
N SER A 114 10.35 -1.04 17.29
CA SER A 114 10.74 -2.45 17.27
C SER A 114 11.24 -2.84 15.86
N ILE A 115 12.21 -3.75 15.82
CA ILE A 115 12.76 -4.29 14.56
C ILE A 115 11.65 -4.93 13.70
N ALA A 116 10.62 -5.51 14.33
CA ALA A 116 9.44 -6.07 13.66
C ALA A 116 8.70 -5.02 12.81
N ASP A 117 8.64 -3.78 13.25
CA ASP A 117 7.99 -2.67 12.58
C ASP A 117 8.67 -2.31 11.24
N ASN A 118 9.99 -2.30 11.22
CA ASN A 118 10.76 -2.00 10.00
C ASN A 118 10.72 -3.13 8.97
N SER A 119 10.79 -4.37 9.42
CA SER A 119 10.69 -5.56 8.54
C SER A 119 9.32 -5.64 7.89
N TYR A 120 8.28 -5.29 8.64
CA TYR A 120 6.92 -5.25 8.15
C TYR A 120 6.72 -4.17 7.08
N ARG A 121 7.19 -2.94 7.31
CA ARG A 121 7.12 -1.84 6.33
C ARG A 121 7.83 -2.20 5.03
N LEU A 122 8.99 -2.84 5.12
CA LEU A 122 9.73 -3.28 3.94
C LEU A 122 8.98 -4.38 3.17
N TRP A 123 8.42 -5.37 3.87
CA TRP A 123 7.62 -6.42 3.26
C TRP A 123 6.40 -5.85 2.52
N GLU A 124 5.67 -4.94 3.17
CA GLU A 124 4.52 -4.27 2.62
C GLU A 124 4.84 -3.48 1.36
N LEU A 125 5.87 -2.62 1.43
CA LEU A 125 6.32 -1.82 0.30
C LEU A 125 6.69 -2.71 -0.90
N THR A 126 7.39 -3.81 -0.67
CA THR A 126 7.78 -4.74 -1.74
C THR A 126 6.59 -5.45 -2.36
N HIS A 127 5.61 -5.88 -1.56
CA HIS A 127 4.39 -6.51 -2.05
C HIS A 127 3.51 -5.55 -2.85
N TYR A 128 3.31 -4.35 -2.34
CA TYR A 128 2.52 -3.32 -2.99
C TYR A 128 3.14 -2.90 -4.33
N ILE A 129 4.42 -2.62 -4.36
CA ILE A 129 5.14 -2.20 -5.57
C ILE A 129 5.12 -3.31 -6.62
N GLY A 130 5.39 -4.56 -6.23
CA GLY A 130 5.43 -5.68 -7.16
C GLY A 130 4.14 -5.83 -7.99
N ARG A 131 2.99 -5.51 -7.40
CA ARG A 131 1.69 -5.53 -8.09
C ARG A 131 1.46 -4.32 -9.01
N PHE A 132 2.17 -3.23 -8.78
CA PHE A 132 2.03 -2.00 -9.56
C PHE A 132 2.95 -1.96 -10.78
N VAL A 133 4.02 -2.75 -10.78
CA VAL A 133 5.08 -2.72 -11.79
C VAL A 133 4.53 -2.89 -13.21
N GLU A 134 3.67 -3.87 -13.44
CA GLU A 134 3.15 -4.16 -14.80
C GLU A 134 2.33 -2.99 -15.33
N ALA A 135 1.38 -2.48 -14.53
CA ALA A 135 0.55 -1.36 -14.96
C ALA A 135 1.37 -0.09 -15.20
N TYR A 136 2.43 0.11 -14.44
CA TYR A 136 3.32 1.25 -14.60
C TYR A 136 4.24 1.09 -15.81
N ALA A 137 4.71 -0.14 -16.11
CA ALA A 137 5.47 -0.44 -17.33
C ALA A 137 4.65 -0.17 -18.59
N ASP A 138 3.42 -0.67 -18.65
CA ASP A 138 2.49 -0.42 -19.76
C ASP A 138 2.25 1.08 -19.95
N PHE A 139 2.11 1.82 -18.84
CA PHE A 139 1.90 3.26 -18.86
C PHE A 139 3.12 4.03 -19.39
N ILE A 140 4.34 3.61 -19.05
CA ILE A 140 5.56 4.19 -19.61
C ILE A 140 5.63 3.96 -21.12
N ILE A 141 5.38 2.74 -21.59
CA ILE A 141 5.37 2.41 -23.02
C ILE A 141 4.35 3.26 -23.76
N GLU A 142 3.11 3.35 -23.27
CA GLU A 142 2.08 4.20 -23.85
C GLU A 142 2.54 5.66 -23.98
N GLY A 143 3.17 6.20 -22.94
CA GLY A 143 3.67 7.57 -22.95
C GLY A 143 4.75 7.82 -24.00
N ILE A 144 5.63 6.86 -24.22
CA ILE A 144 6.67 6.92 -25.27
C ILE A 144 6.05 6.84 -26.65
N GLU A 145 5.18 5.86 -26.91
CA GLU A 145 4.50 5.65 -28.19
C GLU A 145 3.65 6.86 -28.60
N THR A 146 2.97 7.46 -27.63
CA THR A 146 2.13 8.65 -27.84
C THR A 146 2.93 9.96 -27.80
N LYS A 147 4.26 9.89 -27.63
CA LYS A 147 5.17 11.05 -27.55
C LYS A 147 4.85 12.03 -26.42
N LYS A 148 4.23 11.54 -25.34
CA LYS A 148 3.93 12.32 -24.14
C LYS A 148 5.13 12.40 -23.18
N ILE A 149 6.01 11.40 -23.24
CA ILE A 149 7.30 11.37 -22.55
C ILE A 149 8.43 11.01 -23.51
N LYS A 150 9.64 11.44 -23.20
CA LYS A 150 10.84 11.12 -23.99
C LYS A 150 11.47 9.82 -23.53
N ASN A 151 12.07 9.10 -24.46
CA ASN A 151 12.75 7.84 -24.20
C ASN A 151 14.27 8.02 -24.12
N HIS A 152 14.76 8.72 -23.10
CA HIS A 152 16.19 8.98 -22.94
C HIS A 152 17.00 7.77 -22.47
N ILE A 153 16.36 6.84 -21.78
CA ILE A 153 17.02 5.69 -21.17
C ILE A 153 16.86 4.38 -21.96
N GLY A 154 16.29 4.45 -23.16
CA GLY A 154 16.14 3.28 -24.04
C GLY A 154 15.14 2.25 -23.54
N VAL A 155 13.96 2.69 -23.08
CA VAL A 155 12.85 1.78 -22.73
C VAL A 155 12.33 1.07 -23.98
N THR A 156 12.15 -0.23 -23.88
CA THR A 156 11.54 -1.11 -24.86
C THR A 156 10.51 -2.00 -24.19
N GLU A 157 9.63 -2.67 -24.94
CA GLU A 157 8.69 -3.65 -24.37
C GLU A 157 9.41 -4.74 -23.55
N GLU A 158 10.59 -5.18 -24.00
CA GLU A 158 11.38 -6.22 -23.32
C GLU A 158 11.92 -5.77 -21.95
N ASN A 159 12.33 -4.49 -21.80
CA ASN A 159 12.96 -4.00 -20.58
C ASN A 159 12.04 -3.11 -19.71
N ALA A 160 10.87 -2.71 -20.21
CA ALA A 160 9.97 -1.77 -19.55
C ALA A 160 9.61 -2.20 -18.12
N ARG A 161 9.34 -3.50 -17.92
CA ARG A 161 9.05 -4.04 -16.59
C ARG A 161 10.19 -3.84 -15.60
N ASN A 162 11.42 -4.06 -16.01
CA ASN A 162 12.60 -3.91 -15.17
C ASN A 162 12.87 -2.43 -14.86
N ILE A 163 12.68 -1.56 -15.84
CA ILE A 163 12.81 -0.11 -15.67
C ILE A 163 11.73 0.43 -14.73
N ALA A 164 10.47 0.01 -14.92
CA ALA A 164 9.37 0.35 -14.04
C ALA A 164 9.64 -0.09 -12.59
N ALA A 165 10.12 -1.31 -12.40
CA ALA A 165 10.49 -1.82 -11.08
C ALA A 165 11.61 -0.96 -10.47
N PHE A 166 12.68 -0.69 -11.21
CA PHE A 166 13.79 0.13 -10.72
C PHE A 166 13.33 1.53 -10.29
N ILE A 167 12.50 2.19 -11.10
CA ILE A 167 11.94 3.51 -10.80
C ILE A 167 11.08 3.46 -9.52
N LEU A 168 10.15 2.49 -9.42
CA LEU A 168 9.25 2.37 -8.29
C LEU A 168 9.97 2.05 -6.98
N TYR A 169 10.90 1.10 -6.99
CA TYR A 169 11.71 0.77 -5.80
C TYR A 169 12.69 1.89 -5.45
N GLY A 170 13.27 2.56 -6.44
CA GLY A 170 14.10 3.74 -6.24
C GLY A 170 13.33 4.90 -5.61
N ALA A 171 12.10 5.16 -6.08
CA ALA A 171 11.22 6.17 -5.49
C ALA A 171 10.92 5.88 -4.00
N ILE A 172 10.62 4.63 -3.66
CA ILE A 172 10.40 4.23 -2.26
C ILE A 172 11.67 4.40 -1.44
N GLY A 173 12.83 3.98 -1.95
CA GLY A 173 14.11 4.18 -1.28
C GLY A 173 14.42 5.66 -1.03
N THR A 174 14.07 6.53 -1.97
CA THR A 174 14.23 7.98 -1.84
C THR A 174 13.30 8.57 -0.77
N ILE A 175 12.05 8.07 -0.68
CA ILE A 175 11.04 8.59 0.26
C ILE A 175 11.28 8.06 1.67
N TYR A 176 11.52 6.76 1.82
CA TYR A 176 11.52 6.07 3.11
C TYR A 176 12.90 5.63 3.60
N GLY A 177 13.95 5.68 2.77
CA GLY A 177 15.25 5.10 3.09
C GLY A 177 15.86 5.64 4.39
N ASP A 178 15.78 6.94 4.62
CA ASP A 178 16.28 7.55 5.85
C ASP A 178 15.44 7.20 7.08
N ALA A 179 14.11 7.10 6.91
CA ALA A 179 13.21 6.72 7.98
C ALA A 179 13.38 5.26 8.40
N ILE A 180 13.58 4.35 7.43
CA ILE A 180 13.87 2.92 7.69
C ILE A 180 15.17 2.78 8.50
N ASN A 181 16.17 3.60 8.21
CA ASN A 181 17.46 3.59 8.90
C ASN A 181 17.45 4.40 10.23
N GLY A 182 16.35 5.03 10.58
CA GLY A 182 16.22 5.86 11.78
C GLY A 182 17.07 7.15 11.76
N ILE A 183 17.47 7.61 10.57
CA ILE A 183 18.33 8.79 10.41
C ILE A 183 17.50 10.07 10.48
N LYS A 184 16.35 10.09 9.84
CA LYS A 184 15.39 11.21 9.86
C LYS A 184 13.98 10.72 9.49
N GLU A 185 13.04 11.66 9.49
CA GLU A 185 11.66 11.40 9.06
C GLU A 185 11.58 11.05 7.56
N VAL A 186 10.40 10.59 7.13
CA VAL A 186 10.09 10.32 5.72
C VAL A 186 10.33 11.57 4.88
N ASN A 187 11.04 11.41 3.76
CA ASN A 187 11.27 12.52 2.83
C ASN A 187 9.97 12.88 2.08
N SER A 188 9.88 14.12 1.61
CA SER A 188 8.76 14.52 0.75
C SER A 188 8.71 13.67 -0.52
N PRO A 189 7.53 13.15 -0.91
CA PRO A 189 7.37 12.41 -2.16
C PRO A 189 7.78 13.19 -3.42
N GLU A 190 7.76 14.52 -3.37
CA GLU A 190 8.19 15.39 -4.47
C GLU A 190 9.64 15.15 -4.88
N CYS A 191 10.51 14.76 -3.95
CA CYS A 191 11.92 14.46 -4.29
C CYS A 191 12.01 13.30 -5.30
N ALA A 192 11.23 12.24 -5.13
CA ALA A 192 11.17 11.11 -6.06
C ALA A 192 10.49 11.50 -7.38
N PHE A 193 9.39 12.25 -7.33
CA PHE A 193 8.71 12.69 -8.55
C PHE A 193 9.55 13.60 -9.41
N ASN A 194 10.39 14.47 -8.83
CA ASN A 194 11.29 15.32 -9.58
C ASN A 194 12.33 14.48 -10.33
N VAL A 195 12.95 13.49 -9.68
CA VAL A 195 13.89 12.58 -10.34
C VAL A 195 13.20 11.80 -11.48
N ILE A 196 12.00 11.28 -11.26
CA ILE A 196 11.25 10.55 -12.30
C ILE A 196 10.93 11.48 -13.48
N SER A 197 10.54 12.72 -13.20
CA SER A 197 10.27 13.72 -14.26
C SER A 197 11.51 13.95 -15.11
N GLU A 198 12.68 14.13 -14.53
CA GLU A 198 13.95 14.34 -15.25
C GLU A 198 14.34 13.15 -16.15
N ILE A 199 13.96 11.92 -15.77
CA ILE A 199 14.23 10.73 -16.59
C ILE A 199 13.44 10.77 -17.91
N PHE A 200 12.27 11.40 -17.94
CA PHE A 200 11.32 11.35 -19.06
C PHE A 200 11.05 12.70 -19.76
N THR A 201 11.62 13.80 -19.32
CA THR A 201 11.52 15.13 -19.96
C THR A 201 12.71 15.43 -20.85
#